data_6db7dfdbe45479e67aabc145fd8fea2d
#
_entry.id   6db7dfdbe45479e67aabc145fd8fea2d
#
_cell.length_a   1.000
_cell.length_b   1.000
_cell.length_c   1.000
_cell.angle_alpha   90.00
_cell.angle_beta   90.00
_cell.angle_gamma   90.00
#
_symmetry.space_group_name_H-M   'P 1'
#
loop_
_entity.id
_entity.type
_entity.pdbx_description
1 polymer ?
#
loop_
_entity_poly.entity_id
_entity_poly.type
_entity_poly.pdbx_seq_one_letter_code
_entity_poly.pdbx_strand_id
1 'polypeptide(L)'
;MDEAYVDVSDCQKHQGSATLIAQEIRARVKSETGLVVSAGVAPNKFLAKIASDWDKPDGLYVIRPQDIDGFVAQLPIEKLFGVGPRTAEKMHRLKLFTCADVRTRDLPFLRAQFGKLGTALYQSARGIDQREVKNNRLRKSISVETTFAHDLHGFADCVEKLPALHADLIGRIERNQALPLVHKTFVKLRMADFKVRTVEVNERDISAQHFEKLLDSACQKHAGKIRLIGLGVRLRAPDDAGQLGLL
;
A
#
# COMPACT_ATOMS: atom_id res chain seq x y z
N MET A 1 -4.88 8.70 -3.40
CA MET A 1 -5.12 7.81 -2.24
C MET A 1 -6.62 7.70 -2.15
N ASP A 2 -7.13 6.51 -2.24
CA ASP A 2 -8.55 6.19 -2.38
C ASP A 2 -9.16 5.55 -1.12
N GLU A 3 -8.36 5.38 -0.07
CA GLU A 3 -8.78 4.89 1.24
C GLU A 3 -8.17 5.73 2.37
N ALA A 4 -8.93 5.95 3.45
CA ALA A 4 -8.47 6.62 4.65
C ALA A 4 -8.97 5.90 5.92
N TYR A 5 -8.21 6.05 7.00
CA TYR A 5 -8.64 5.68 8.35
C TYR A 5 -8.79 6.93 9.18
N VAL A 6 -9.86 7.00 9.95
CA VAL A 6 -10.12 8.07 10.91
C VAL A 6 -10.28 7.44 12.29
N ASP A 7 -9.50 7.91 13.25
CA ASP A 7 -9.71 7.59 14.66
C ASP A 7 -10.71 8.59 15.23
N VAL A 8 -11.81 8.08 15.76
CA VAL A 8 -12.90 8.88 16.32
C VAL A 8 -13.08 8.61 17.83
N SER A 9 -12.12 7.94 18.48
CA SER A 9 -12.22 7.54 19.87
C SER A 9 -12.47 8.71 20.82
N ASP A 10 -11.84 9.87 20.56
CA ASP A 10 -11.97 11.08 21.38
C ASP A 10 -12.95 12.12 20.77
N CYS A 11 -13.65 11.76 19.70
CA CYS A 11 -14.53 12.68 19.00
C CYS A 11 -15.87 12.81 19.70
N GLN A 12 -16.25 14.04 20.11
CA GLN A 12 -17.51 14.33 20.81
C GLN A 12 -18.69 14.57 19.85
N LYS A 13 -18.44 14.65 18.55
CA LYS A 13 -19.53 14.78 17.55
C LYS A 13 -20.49 13.60 17.67
N HIS A 14 -21.79 13.90 17.47
CA HIS A 14 -22.84 12.90 17.57
C HIS A 14 -22.80 12.10 18.88
N GLN A 15 -22.43 12.76 19.98
CA GLN A 15 -22.29 12.12 21.31
C GLN A 15 -21.32 10.93 21.30
N GLY A 16 -20.27 11.01 20.48
CA GLY A 16 -19.26 9.95 20.35
C GLY A 16 -19.67 8.76 19.48
N SER A 17 -20.80 8.85 18.76
CA SER A 17 -21.25 7.75 17.90
C SER A 17 -20.40 7.66 16.60
N ALA A 18 -19.49 6.70 16.54
CA ALA A 18 -18.69 6.43 15.33
C ALA A 18 -19.56 6.11 14.10
N THR A 19 -20.72 5.47 14.30
CA THR A 19 -21.66 5.18 13.23
C THR A 19 -22.25 6.45 12.61
N LEU A 20 -22.71 7.39 13.44
CA LEU A 20 -23.27 8.65 12.99
C LEU A 20 -22.20 9.56 12.35
N ILE A 21 -20.97 9.54 12.88
CA ILE A 21 -19.83 10.23 12.26
C ILE A 21 -19.55 9.69 10.86
N ALA A 22 -19.54 8.36 10.68
CA ALA A 22 -19.32 7.72 9.40
C ALA A 22 -20.46 8.03 8.41
N GLN A 23 -21.70 8.10 8.85
CA GLN A 23 -22.86 8.54 8.05
C GLN A 23 -22.70 9.98 7.57
N GLU A 24 -22.33 10.90 8.47
CA GLU A 24 -22.06 12.30 8.11
C GLU A 24 -20.95 12.41 7.07
N ILE A 25 -19.82 11.72 7.27
CA ILE A 25 -18.69 11.74 6.33
C ILE A 25 -19.15 11.28 4.94
N ARG A 26 -19.87 10.16 4.84
CA ARG A 26 -20.39 9.65 3.57
C ARG A 26 -21.34 10.62 2.88
N ALA A 27 -22.29 11.19 3.64
CA ALA A 27 -23.23 12.16 3.13
C ALA A 27 -22.53 13.42 2.60
N ARG A 28 -21.55 13.94 3.36
CA ARG A 28 -20.77 15.12 2.94
C ARG A 28 -19.92 14.87 1.72
N VAL A 29 -19.20 13.74 1.66
CA VAL A 29 -18.42 13.39 0.45
C VAL A 29 -19.34 13.37 -0.77
N LYS A 30 -20.51 12.74 -0.67
CA LYS A 30 -21.47 12.68 -1.78
C LYS A 30 -21.99 14.06 -2.17
N SER A 31 -22.33 14.93 -1.20
CA SER A 31 -22.86 16.27 -1.47
C SER A 31 -21.81 17.24 -2.01
N GLU A 32 -20.56 17.16 -1.50
CA GLU A 32 -19.49 18.09 -1.85
C GLU A 32 -18.74 17.71 -3.13
N THR A 33 -18.66 16.41 -3.47
CA THR A 33 -17.84 15.93 -4.59
C THR A 33 -18.60 15.13 -5.65
N GLY A 34 -19.83 14.72 -5.37
CA GLY A 34 -20.59 13.78 -6.21
C GLY A 34 -20.11 12.33 -6.14
N LEU A 35 -19.05 12.05 -5.37
CA LEU A 35 -18.48 10.69 -5.23
C LEU A 35 -19.21 9.89 -4.16
N VAL A 36 -19.28 8.58 -4.39
CA VAL A 36 -19.85 7.63 -3.45
C VAL A 36 -18.73 6.88 -2.74
N VAL A 37 -18.78 6.82 -1.40
CA VAL A 37 -17.83 6.11 -0.57
C VAL A 37 -18.54 5.15 0.38
N SER A 38 -17.95 3.96 0.57
CA SER A 38 -18.38 3.02 1.61
C SER A 38 -17.54 3.21 2.87
N ALA A 39 -18.13 2.97 4.04
CA ALA A 39 -17.44 3.08 5.31
C ALA A 39 -17.58 1.82 6.16
N GLY A 40 -16.55 1.50 6.93
CA GLY A 40 -16.55 0.46 7.95
C GLY A 40 -16.25 1.06 9.31
N VAL A 41 -17.06 0.74 10.30
CA VAL A 41 -16.88 1.14 11.69
C VAL A 41 -16.52 -0.09 12.52
N ALA A 42 -15.38 -0.05 13.20
CA ALA A 42 -14.93 -1.17 14.02
C ALA A 42 -13.90 -0.71 15.07
N PRO A 43 -13.62 -1.51 16.12
CA PRO A 43 -12.68 -1.16 17.17
C PRO A 43 -11.20 -1.08 16.74
N ASN A 44 -10.83 -1.59 15.57
CA ASN A 44 -9.47 -1.53 15.06
C ASN A 44 -9.43 -1.43 13.53
N LYS A 45 -8.25 -1.10 13.00
CA LYS A 45 -8.04 -0.87 11.57
C LYS A 45 -8.31 -2.07 10.68
N PHE A 46 -7.95 -3.27 11.14
CA PHE A 46 -8.17 -4.50 10.39
C PHE A 46 -9.65 -4.75 10.17
N LEU A 47 -10.44 -4.69 11.23
CA LEU A 47 -11.88 -4.90 11.16
C LEU A 47 -12.59 -3.76 10.41
N ALA A 48 -12.16 -2.50 10.62
CA ALA A 48 -12.73 -1.36 9.90
C ALA A 48 -12.52 -1.48 8.37
N LYS A 49 -11.35 -1.98 7.93
CA LYS A 49 -11.10 -2.23 6.51
C LYS A 49 -12.02 -3.31 5.96
N ILE A 50 -12.19 -4.42 6.65
CA ILE A 50 -13.10 -5.50 6.23
C ILE A 50 -14.53 -4.98 6.18
N ALA A 51 -14.97 -4.28 7.22
CA ALA A 51 -16.30 -3.69 7.30
C ALA A 51 -16.56 -2.74 6.13
N SER A 52 -15.57 -1.92 5.72
CA SER A 52 -15.74 -0.98 4.60
C SER A 52 -15.95 -1.67 3.25
N ASP A 53 -15.55 -2.93 3.11
CA ASP A 53 -15.72 -3.73 1.90
C ASP A 53 -16.96 -4.65 1.94
N TRP A 54 -17.65 -4.72 3.10
CA TRP A 54 -18.70 -5.71 3.33
C TRP A 54 -19.99 -5.41 2.57
N ASP A 55 -20.43 -4.15 2.59
CA ASP A 55 -21.68 -3.70 1.97
C ASP A 55 -21.43 -2.73 0.80
N LYS A 56 -20.39 -2.94 0.01
CA LYS A 56 -20.15 -2.13 -1.20
C LYS A 56 -21.17 -2.43 -2.30
N PRO A 57 -21.57 -1.45 -3.13
CA PRO A 57 -21.22 -0.01 -3.07
C PRO A 57 -22.11 0.78 -2.09
N ASP A 58 -21.69 2.02 -1.76
CA ASP A 58 -22.43 2.99 -0.91
C ASP A 58 -22.92 2.39 0.40
N GLY A 59 -22.14 1.48 1.00
CA GLY A 59 -22.48 0.76 2.23
C GLY A 59 -21.88 1.38 3.49
N LEU A 60 -22.48 1.06 4.62
CA LEU A 60 -21.95 1.32 5.95
C LEU A 60 -22.12 0.07 6.80
N TYR A 61 -21.02 -0.57 7.15
CA TYR A 61 -21.04 -1.76 7.99
C TYR A 61 -20.36 -1.50 9.33
N VAL A 62 -20.97 -2.01 10.41
CA VAL A 62 -20.50 -1.79 11.78
C VAL A 62 -20.19 -3.14 12.44
N ILE A 63 -18.96 -3.32 12.90
CA ILE A 63 -18.55 -4.47 13.72
C ILE A 63 -18.41 -3.98 15.16
N ARG A 64 -19.37 -4.32 16.01
CA ARG A 64 -19.34 -3.94 17.43
C ARG A 64 -18.36 -4.84 18.19
N PRO A 65 -17.80 -4.39 19.33
CA PRO A 65 -16.87 -5.20 20.13
C PRO A 65 -17.39 -6.60 20.48
N GLN A 66 -18.67 -6.73 20.84
CA GLN A 66 -19.28 -8.01 21.16
C GLN A 66 -19.47 -8.96 19.97
N ASP A 67 -19.48 -8.43 18.76
CA ASP A 67 -19.72 -9.23 17.53
C ASP A 67 -18.41 -9.76 16.92
N ILE A 68 -17.24 -9.27 17.40
CA ILE A 68 -15.92 -9.55 16.78
C ILE A 68 -15.65 -11.04 16.70
N ASP A 69 -15.84 -11.78 17.79
CA ASP A 69 -15.45 -13.19 17.84
C ASP A 69 -16.19 -14.03 16.83
N GLY A 70 -17.52 -13.89 16.78
CA GLY A 70 -18.37 -14.61 15.84
C GLY A 70 -18.15 -14.17 14.39
N PHE A 71 -18.01 -12.87 14.16
CA PHE A 71 -17.75 -12.32 12.82
C PHE A 71 -16.41 -12.83 12.26
N VAL A 72 -15.35 -12.72 13.05
CA VAL A 72 -14.01 -13.10 12.62
C VAL A 72 -13.88 -14.62 12.45
N ALA A 73 -14.51 -15.43 13.30
CA ALA A 73 -14.44 -16.88 13.18
C ALA A 73 -14.85 -17.37 11.80
N GLN A 74 -15.90 -16.79 11.23
CA GLN A 74 -16.47 -17.18 9.92
C GLN A 74 -15.75 -16.51 8.73
N LEU A 75 -14.84 -15.56 8.99
CA LEU A 75 -14.20 -14.79 7.93
C LEU A 75 -13.29 -15.69 7.07
N PRO A 76 -13.46 -15.71 5.72
CA PRO A 76 -12.56 -16.40 4.82
C PRO A 76 -11.14 -15.85 4.92
N ILE A 77 -10.14 -16.72 4.82
CA ILE A 77 -8.72 -16.32 4.98
C ILE A 77 -8.25 -15.33 3.90
N GLU A 78 -8.87 -15.30 2.75
CA GLU A 78 -8.60 -14.37 1.66
C GLU A 78 -8.90 -12.91 2.03
N LYS A 79 -9.75 -12.69 3.04
CA LYS A 79 -10.06 -11.35 3.57
C LYS A 79 -8.97 -10.83 4.52
N LEU A 80 -8.04 -11.68 4.94
CA LEU A 80 -6.96 -11.29 5.83
C LEU A 80 -5.90 -10.46 5.07
N PHE A 81 -5.49 -9.35 5.68
CA PHE A 81 -4.44 -8.51 5.11
C PHE A 81 -3.13 -9.30 4.93
N GLY A 82 -2.57 -9.24 3.73
CA GLY A 82 -1.34 -9.97 3.36
C GLY A 82 -1.58 -11.39 2.83
N VAL A 83 -2.83 -11.85 2.78
CA VAL A 83 -3.20 -13.10 2.14
C VAL A 83 -3.58 -12.85 0.68
N GLY A 84 -2.59 -12.94 -0.20
CA GLY A 84 -2.81 -12.96 -1.64
C GLY A 84 -3.03 -14.37 -2.18
N PRO A 85 -3.29 -14.55 -3.49
CA PRO A 85 -3.63 -15.85 -4.09
C PRO A 85 -2.66 -16.99 -3.74
N ARG A 86 -1.35 -16.74 -3.79
CA ARG A 86 -0.33 -17.75 -3.44
C ARG A 86 -0.36 -18.15 -1.96
N THR A 87 -0.61 -17.18 -1.07
CA THR A 87 -0.72 -17.45 0.37
C THR A 87 -2.00 -18.22 0.66
N ALA A 88 -3.12 -17.81 0.06
CA ALA A 88 -4.39 -18.51 0.18
C ALA A 88 -4.29 -19.96 -0.29
N GLU A 89 -3.69 -20.22 -1.45
CA GLU A 89 -3.44 -21.58 -1.94
C GLU A 89 -2.61 -22.42 -0.94
N LYS A 90 -1.56 -21.84 -0.35
CA LYS A 90 -0.79 -22.52 0.70
C LYS A 90 -1.63 -22.80 1.93
N MET A 91 -2.48 -21.85 2.37
CA MET A 91 -3.39 -22.04 3.50
C MET A 91 -4.40 -23.16 3.22
N HIS A 92 -5.00 -23.18 2.04
CA HIS A 92 -5.93 -24.24 1.63
C HIS A 92 -5.29 -25.64 1.64
N ARG A 93 -4.04 -25.77 1.18
CA ARG A 93 -3.30 -27.05 1.30
C ARG A 93 -3.12 -27.49 2.76
N LEU A 94 -3.03 -26.56 3.69
CA LEU A 94 -2.98 -26.82 5.13
C LEU A 94 -4.35 -26.97 5.79
N LYS A 95 -5.45 -27.01 5.00
CA LYS A 95 -6.83 -27.08 5.45
C LYS A 95 -7.26 -25.89 6.33
N LEU A 96 -6.75 -24.71 5.97
CA LEU A 96 -7.13 -23.44 6.60
C LEU A 96 -7.93 -22.62 5.60
N PHE A 97 -9.27 -22.56 5.79
CA PHE A 97 -10.20 -21.87 4.90
C PHE A 97 -10.80 -20.62 5.56
N THR A 98 -10.96 -20.67 6.87
CA THR A 98 -11.55 -19.60 7.68
C THR A 98 -10.62 -19.19 8.82
N CYS A 99 -10.93 -18.08 9.46
CA CYS A 99 -10.22 -17.67 10.68
C CYS A 99 -10.42 -18.68 11.83
N ALA A 100 -11.58 -19.38 11.89
CA ALA A 100 -11.77 -20.46 12.85
C ALA A 100 -10.74 -21.58 12.66
N ASP A 101 -10.46 -21.97 11.41
CA ASP A 101 -9.43 -22.99 11.13
C ASP A 101 -8.03 -22.49 11.54
N VAL A 102 -7.72 -21.21 11.28
CA VAL A 102 -6.43 -20.61 11.72
C VAL A 102 -6.30 -20.65 13.24
N ARG A 103 -7.40 -20.43 13.98
CA ARG A 103 -7.40 -20.47 15.46
C ARG A 103 -7.05 -21.85 16.02
N THR A 104 -7.26 -22.93 15.28
CA THR A 104 -6.88 -24.28 15.69
C THR A 104 -5.36 -24.50 15.69
N ARG A 105 -4.60 -23.59 15.09
CA ARG A 105 -3.14 -23.69 14.98
C ARG A 105 -2.48 -22.74 15.99
N ASP A 106 -1.39 -23.21 16.55
CA ASP A 106 -0.58 -22.40 17.46
C ASP A 106 0.32 -21.40 16.69
N LEU A 107 0.87 -20.44 17.41
CA LEU A 107 1.75 -19.42 16.84
C LEU A 107 3.06 -20.01 16.26
N PRO A 108 3.75 -20.97 16.91
CA PRO A 108 4.91 -21.65 16.34
C PRO A 108 4.64 -22.28 14.98
N PHE A 109 3.54 -23.02 14.83
CA PHE A 109 3.14 -23.60 13.55
C PHE A 109 2.95 -22.54 12.47
N LEU A 110 2.19 -21.48 12.76
CA LEU A 110 1.92 -20.41 11.78
C LEU A 110 3.21 -19.66 11.39
N ARG A 111 4.14 -19.46 12.35
CA ARG A 111 5.44 -18.87 12.06
C ARG A 111 6.33 -19.77 11.20
N ALA A 112 6.35 -21.07 11.48
CA ALA A 112 7.10 -22.03 10.67
C ALA A 112 6.59 -22.08 9.23
N GLN A 113 5.27 -21.99 9.03
CA GLN A 113 4.65 -22.02 7.71
C GLN A 113 4.72 -20.69 6.95
N PHE A 114 4.53 -19.55 7.61
CA PHE A 114 4.31 -18.26 6.97
C PHE A 114 5.31 -17.16 7.38
N GLY A 115 6.34 -17.52 8.14
CA GLY A 115 7.36 -16.57 8.62
C GLY A 115 6.74 -15.43 9.43
N LYS A 116 7.13 -14.19 9.14
CA LYS A 116 6.59 -12.99 9.80
C LYS A 116 5.08 -12.84 9.64
N LEU A 117 4.52 -13.27 8.51
CA LEU A 117 3.07 -13.23 8.27
C LEU A 117 2.31 -14.13 9.26
N GLY A 118 2.91 -15.24 9.72
CA GLY A 118 2.26 -16.14 10.68
C GLY A 118 1.82 -15.47 11.97
N THR A 119 2.57 -14.50 12.48
CA THR A 119 2.16 -13.70 13.64
C THR A 119 0.95 -12.83 13.33
N ALA A 120 0.94 -12.18 12.16
CA ALA A 120 -0.20 -11.37 11.74
C ALA A 120 -1.45 -12.24 11.54
N LEU A 121 -1.33 -13.42 10.92
CA LEU A 121 -2.44 -14.37 10.76
C LEU A 121 -3.01 -14.81 12.11
N TYR A 122 -2.14 -15.13 13.08
CA TYR A 122 -2.54 -15.53 14.42
C TYR A 122 -3.36 -14.45 15.12
N GLN A 123 -2.92 -13.19 15.05
CA GLN A 123 -3.60 -12.04 15.65
C GLN A 123 -4.90 -11.71 14.90
N SER A 124 -4.83 -11.59 13.59
CA SER A 124 -6.00 -11.21 12.76
C SER A 124 -7.11 -12.25 12.86
N ALA A 125 -6.79 -13.55 12.89
CA ALA A 125 -7.79 -14.59 13.09
C ALA A 125 -8.52 -14.51 14.46
N ARG A 126 -7.99 -13.74 15.39
CA ARG A 126 -8.60 -13.45 16.71
C ARG A 126 -9.19 -12.04 16.79
N GLY A 127 -9.24 -11.32 15.66
CA GLY A 127 -9.75 -9.94 15.63
C GLY A 127 -8.81 -8.90 16.25
N ILE A 128 -7.55 -9.27 16.49
CA ILE A 128 -6.57 -8.42 17.19
C ILE A 128 -5.76 -7.63 16.15
N ASP A 129 -5.79 -6.30 16.26
CA ASP A 129 -4.92 -5.38 15.54
C ASP A 129 -4.59 -4.18 16.43
N GLN A 130 -3.33 -4.07 16.83
CA GLN A 130 -2.84 -3.02 17.73
C GLN A 130 -2.25 -1.82 16.99
N ARG A 131 -2.40 -1.76 15.64
CA ARG A 131 -1.86 -0.66 14.85
C ARG A 131 -2.71 0.59 15.02
N GLU A 132 -2.10 1.66 15.49
CA GLU A 132 -2.72 2.98 15.59
C GLU A 132 -2.97 3.62 14.22
N VAL A 133 -3.91 4.56 14.17
CA VAL A 133 -4.09 5.47 13.05
C VAL A 133 -3.03 6.57 13.16
N LYS A 134 -2.08 6.59 12.20
CA LYS A 134 -0.97 7.57 12.17
C LYS A 134 -1.09 8.44 10.92
N ASN A 135 -1.15 9.75 11.11
CA ASN A 135 -1.22 10.74 10.04
C ASN A 135 0.17 11.25 9.59
N ASN A 136 1.22 11.00 10.38
CA ASN A 136 2.58 11.50 10.19
C ASN A 136 3.58 10.43 9.75
N ARG A 137 3.18 9.51 8.88
CA ARG A 137 4.12 8.51 8.36
C ARG A 137 5.19 9.18 7.50
N LEU A 138 6.44 8.97 7.87
CA LEU A 138 7.56 9.37 7.04
C LEU A 138 7.46 8.67 5.67
N ARG A 139 7.51 9.47 4.63
CA ARG A 139 7.53 8.98 3.25
C ARG A 139 8.88 8.31 2.98
N LYS A 140 8.86 7.08 2.48
CA LYS A 140 10.07 6.30 2.18
C LYS A 140 10.52 6.42 0.72
N SER A 141 9.64 6.90 -0.16
CA SER A 141 9.95 7.11 -1.58
C SER A 141 9.00 8.12 -2.20
N ILE A 142 9.47 8.77 -3.24
CA ILE A 142 8.67 9.58 -4.17
C ILE A 142 8.88 8.99 -5.55
N SER A 143 7.80 8.76 -6.29
CA SER A 143 7.87 8.25 -7.66
C SER A 143 6.73 8.77 -8.50
N VAL A 144 6.96 8.77 -9.80
CA VAL A 144 5.97 8.99 -10.85
C VAL A 144 5.98 7.78 -11.76
N GLU A 145 4.84 7.42 -12.32
CA GLU A 145 4.78 6.35 -13.32
C GLU A 145 3.67 6.61 -14.32
N THR A 146 3.89 6.22 -15.57
CA THR A 146 2.90 6.32 -16.64
C THR A 146 2.77 4.98 -17.34
N THR A 147 1.52 4.51 -17.46
CA THR A 147 1.16 3.39 -18.33
C THR A 147 0.79 3.95 -19.70
N PHE A 148 1.39 3.43 -20.74
CA PHE A 148 1.16 3.90 -22.11
C PHE A 148 0.01 3.13 -22.76
N ALA A 149 -0.70 3.81 -23.68
CA ALA A 149 -1.80 3.20 -24.44
C ALA A 149 -1.27 2.10 -25.39
N HIS A 150 -0.08 2.31 -25.92
CA HIS A 150 0.65 1.34 -26.75
C HIS A 150 1.99 1.01 -26.10
N ASP A 151 2.37 -0.26 -26.13
CA ASP A 151 3.64 -0.71 -25.58
C ASP A 151 4.81 -0.10 -26.34
N LEU A 152 5.84 0.33 -25.62
CA LEU A 152 7.07 0.93 -26.18
C LEU A 152 8.07 -0.17 -26.58
N HIS A 153 8.84 0.12 -27.64
CA HIS A 153 9.82 -0.82 -28.21
C HIS A 153 11.26 -0.36 -27.94
N GLY A 154 11.81 -0.80 -26.81
CA GLY A 154 13.21 -0.54 -26.49
C GLY A 154 13.48 0.87 -25.94
N PHE A 155 14.78 1.21 -25.89
CA PHE A 155 15.26 2.43 -25.25
C PHE A 155 14.83 3.71 -26.01
N ALA A 156 14.88 3.70 -27.35
CA ALA A 156 14.55 4.89 -28.15
C ALA A 156 13.15 5.43 -27.87
N ASP A 157 12.13 4.55 -27.84
CA ASP A 157 10.76 4.97 -27.50
C ASP A 157 10.64 5.43 -26.06
N CYS A 158 11.40 4.81 -25.15
CA CYS A 158 11.35 5.12 -23.72
C CYS A 158 11.98 6.47 -23.39
N VAL A 159 13.10 6.83 -24.03
CA VAL A 159 13.80 8.08 -23.77
C VAL A 159 12.99 9.30 -24.18
N GLU A 160 12.15 9.20 -25.21
CA GLU A 160 11.21 10.25 -25.60
C GLU A 160 10.20 10.60 -24.50
N LYS A 161 9.86 9.66 -23.61
CA LYS A 161 8.90 9.85 -22.52
C LYS A 161 9.56 10.37 -21.24
N LEU A 162 10.89 10.32 -21.18
CA LEU A 162 11.66 10.67 -19.99
C LEU A 162 11.49 12.14 -19.55
N PRO A 163 11.53 13.16 -20.45
CA PRO A 163 11.44 14.55 -20.01
C PRO A 163 10.18 14.87 -19.20
N ALA A 164 9.02 14.38 -19.63
CA ALA A 164 7.75 14.61 -18.94
C ALA A 164 7.73 13.93 -17.57
N LEU A 165 8.14 12.66 -17.50
CA LEU A 165 8.22 11.91 -16.24
C LEU A 165 9.24 12.54 -15.27
N HIS A 166 10.39 13.00 -15.79
CA HIS A 166 11.42 13.65 -14.99
C HIS A 166 10.88 14.96 -14.39
N ALA A 167 10.26 15.82 -15.19
CA ALA A 167 9.67 17.08 -14.70
C ALA A 167 8.62 16.83 -13.59
N ASP A 168 7.76 15.84 -13.78
CA ASP A 168 6.77 15.43 -12.77
C ASP A 168 7.43 14.93 -11.49
N LEU A 169 8.52 14.15 -11.59
CA LEU A 169 9.25 13.67 -10.43
C LEU A 169 9.89 14.82 -9.65
N ILE A 170 10.59 15.73 -10.34
CA ILE A 170 11.22 16.91 -9.73
C ILE A 170 10.15 17.75 -9.01
N GLY A 171 9.05 18.08 -9.67
CA GLY A 171 7.96 18.83 -9.05
C GLY A 171 7.35 18.13 -7.82
N ARG A 172 7.31 16.79 -7.77
CA ARG A 172 6.90 16.05 -6.57
C ARG A 172 7.94 16.09 -5.46
N ILE A 173 9.25 16.02 -5.79
CA ILE A 173 10.33 16.11 -4.80
C ILE A 173 10.32 17.50 -4.14
N GLU A 174 10.19 18.57 -4.94
CA GLU A 174 10.16 19.96 -4.47
C GLU A 174 8.93 20.22 -3.58
N ARG A 175 7.72 19.87 -4.03
CA ARG A 175 6.49 20.03 -3.23
C ARG A 175 6.54 19.32 -1.88
N ASN A 176 7.32 18.24 -1.76
CA ASN A 176 7.50 17.50 -0.52
C ASN A 176 8.77 17.91 0.24
N GLN A 177 9.54 18.92 -0.24
CA GLN A 177 10.80 19.35 0.34
C GLN A 177 11.78 18.18 0.61
N ALA A 178 11.76 17.18 -0.29
CA ALA A 178 12.38 15.90 -0.03
C ALA A 178 13.82 15.78 -0.58
N LEU A 179 14.32 16.78 -1.29
CA LEU A 179 15.63 16.75 -1.93
C LEU A 179 16.79 16.37 -0.97
N PRO A 180 16.87 16.93 0.25
CA PRO A 180 17.95 16.58 1.20
C PRO A 180 17.89 15.12 1.67
N LEU A 181 16.73 14.49 1.58
CA LEU A 181 16.50 13.12 2.06
C LEU A 181 16.73 12.06 0.96
N VAL A 182 16.91 12.47 -0.29
CA VAL A 182 17.19 11.55 -1.40
C VAL A 182 18.50 10.81 -1.14
N HIS A 183 18.48 9.48 -1.25
CA HIS A 183 19.70 8.68 -1.08
C HIS A 183 19.86 7.59 -2.14
N LYS A 184 18.78 7.25 -2.87
CA LYS A 184 18.81 6.34 -4.01
C LYS A 184 17.87 6.83 -5.08
N THR A 185 18.19 6.47 -6.32
CA THR A 185 17.34 6.66 -7.49
C THR A 185 16.98 5.33 -8.12
N PHE A 186 15.85 5.26 -8.79
CA PHE A 186 15.44 4.05 -9.47
C PHE A 186 14.60 4.32 -10.71
N VAL A 187 14.70 3.40 -11.67
CA VAL A 187 13.79 3.25 -12.80
C VAL A 187 13.01 1.95 -12.64
N LYS A 188 11.69 2.02 -12.83
CA LYS A 188 10.78 0.89 -12.82
C LYS A 188 10.21 0.70 -14.21
N LEU A 189 10.31 -0.50 -14.73
CA LEU A 189 9.64 -0.91 -15.97
C LEU A 189 8.57 -1.95 -15.65
N ARG A 190 7.40 -1.83 -16.26
CA ARG A 190 6.45 -2.93 -16.35
C ARG A 190 6.40 -3.38 -17.81
N MET A 191 6.72 -4.64 -18.01
CA MET A 191 6.74 -5.25 -19.33
C MET A 191 5.33 -5.58 -19.84
N ALA A 192 5.17 -5.87 -21.12
CA ALA A 192 3.90 -6.29 -21.71
C ALA A 192 3.30 -7.56 -21.06
N ASP A 193 4.15 -8.44 -20.54
CA ASP A 193 3.75 -9.63 -19.76
C ASP A 193 3.42 -9.33 -18.30
N PHE A 194 3.26 -8.05 -17.94
CA PHE A 194 2.98 -7.50 -16.61
C PHE A 194 4.07 -7.72 -15.56
N LYS A 195 5.20 -8.34 -15.90
CA LYS A 195 6.34 -8.43 -14.99
C LYS A 195 6.94 -7.06 -14.70
N VAL A 196 7.20 -6.79 -13.44
CA VAL A 196 7.85 -5.56 -13.00
C VAL A 196 9.35 -5.78 -12.88
N ARG A 197 10.11 -4.83 -13.41
CA ARG A 197 11.57 -4.74 -13.31
C ARG A 197 11.94 -3.40 -12.71
N THR A 198 12.92 -3.41 -11.80
CA THR A 198 13.39 -2.18 -11.17
C THR A 198 14.91 -2.20 -11.16
N VAL A 199 15.52 -1.13 -11.68
CA VAL A 199 16.94 -0.84 -11.53
C VAL A 199 17.06 0.28 -10.51
N GLU A 200 17.76 0.03 -9.41
CA GLU A 200 17.95 0.96 -8.30
C GLU A 200 19.46 1.12 -8.04
N VAL A 201 19.89 2.34 -7.81
CA VAL A 201 21.29 2.67 -7.49
C VAL A 201 21.40 3.55 -6.26
N ASN A 202 22.54 3.45 -5.55
CA ASN A 202 22.85 4.21 -4.34
C ASN A 202 23.41 5.60 -4.70
N GLU A 203 22.68 6.36 -5.50
CA GLU A 203 23.08 7.68 -5.97
C GLU A 203 22.00 8.70 -5.68
N ARG A 204 22.43 9.96 -5.41
CA ARG A 204 21.55 11.09 -5.11
C ARG A 204 21.31 11.99 -6.32
N ASP A 205 21.96 11.68 -7.44
CA ASP A 205 21.81 12.45 -8.67
C ASP A 205 20.41 12.26 -9.24
N ILE A 206 19.65 13.35 -9.30
CA ILE A 206 18.28 13.37 -9.86
C ILE A 206 18.24 14.06 -11.23
N SER A 207 19.38 14.25 -11.89
CA SER A 207 19.44 14.84 -13.23
C SER A 207 18.76 13.96 -14.28
N ALA A 208 18.28 14.59 -15.35
CA ALA A 208 17.69 13.88 -16.48
C ALA A 208 18.67 12.88 -17.11
N GLN A 209 19.95 13.29 -17.22
CA GLN A 209 21.02 12.42 -17.77
C GLN A 209 21.25 11.17 -16.91
N HIS A 210 21.16 11.30 -15.58
CA HIS A 210 21.27 10.17 -14.67
C HIS A 210 20.12 9.17 -14.88
N PHE A 211 18.88 9.65 -14.94
CA PHE A 211 17.72 8.79 -15.20
C PHE A 211 17.74 8.17 -16.60
N GLU A 212 18.29 8.87 -17.60
CA GLU A 212 18.48 8.31 -18.94
C GLU A 212 19.44 7.11 -18.93
N LYS A 213 20.58 7.22 -18.22
CA LYS A 213 21.52 6.10 -18.05
C LYS A 213 20.90 4.92 -17.32
N LEU A 214 20.09 5.19 -16.26
CA LEU A 214 19.37 4.14 -15.54
C LEU A 214 18.31 3.46 -16.43
N LEU A 215 17.62 4.23 -17.25
CA LEU A 215 16.63 3.73 -18.20
C LEU A 215 17.28 2.85 -19.27
N ASP A 216 18.40 3.28 -19.83
CA ASP A 216 19.19 2.48 -20.77
C ASP A 216 19.63 1.15 -20.14
N SER A 217 20.21 1.19 -18.95
CA SER A 217 20.58 -0.01 -18.19
C SER A 217 19.39 -0.94 -17.92
N ALA A 218 18.20 -0.36 -17.64
CA ALA A 218 17.00 -1.14 -17.43
C ALA A 218 16.50 -1.81 -18.70
N CYS A 219 16.56 -1.11 -19.84
CA CYS A 219 16.18 -1.65 -21.16
C CYS A 219 17.15 -2.74 -21.62
N GLN A 220 18.46 -2.55 -21.43
CA GLN A 220 19.46 -3.56 -21.80
C GLN A 220 19.32 -4.86 -20.99
N LYS A 221 19.01 -4.76 -19.70
CA LYS A 221 18.83 -5.95 -18.83
C LYS A 221 17.53 -6.71 -19.08
N HIS A 222 16.56 -6.07 -19.74
CA HIS A 222 15.21 -6.61 -19.86
C HIS A 222 14.67 -6.40 -21.28
N ALA A 223 14.89 -7.39 -22.13
CA ALA A 223 14.34 -7.40 -23.49
C ALA A 223 12.81 -7.56 -23.47
N GLY A 224 12.12 -6.89 -24.39
CA GLY A 224 10.67 -6.99 -24.59
C GLY A 224 9.98 -5.64 -24.64
N LYS A 225 8.67 -5.67 -24.90
CA LYS A 225 7.85 -4.47 -24.97
C LYS A 225 7.55 -3.93 -23.56
N ILE A 226 7.58 -2.60 -23.41
CA ILE A 226 7.45 -1.89 -22.13
C ILE A 226 6.11 -1.19 -22.09
N ARG A 227 5.27 -1.57 -21.12
CA ARG A 227 3.93 -1.03 -20.92
C ARG A 227 3.90 0.21 -20.01
N LEU A 228 4.84 0.29 -19.06
CA LEU A 228 4.90 1.37 -18.08
C LEU A 228 6.34 1.71 -17.77
N ILE A 229 6.62 3.02 -17.67
CA ILE A 229 7.86 3.55 -17.12
C ILE A 229 7.53 4.29 -15.82
N GLY A 230 8.34 4.07 -14.78
CA GLY A 230 8.33 4.83 -13.55
C GLY A 230 9.72 5.31 -13.19
N LEU A 231 9.81 6.54 -12.70
CA LEU A 231 11.01 7.13 -12.12
C LEU A 231 10.78 7.39 -10.64
N GLY A 232 11.80 7.25 -9.83
CA GLY A 232 11.63 7.55 -8.41
C GLY A 232 12.91 7.65 -7.61
N VAL A 233 12.73 8.12 -6.38
CA VAL A 233 13.79 8.24 -5.39
C VAL A 233 13.39 7.54 -4.10
N ARG A 234 14.39 7.02 -3.36
CA ARG A 234 14.23 6.55 -1.98
C ARG A 234 14.68 7.66 -1.04
N LEU A 235 13.95 7.79 0.06
CA LEU A 235 14.20 8.81 1.08
C LEU A 235 14.72 8.15 2.36
N ARG A 236 15.75 8.74 2.97
CA ARG A 236 16.20 8.37 4.32
C ARG A 236 15.22 8.91 5.36
N ALA A 237 15.21 8.31 6.55
CA ALA A 237 14.61 8.95 7.71
C ALA A 237 15.41 10.24 8.05
N PRO A 238 14.76 11.31 8.55
CA PRO A 238 15.45 12.54 8.94
C PRO A 238 16.60 12.31 9.93
N ASP A 239 16.45 11.35 10.85
CA ASP A 239 17.46 11.02 11.88
C ASP A 239 18.70 10.32 11.29
N ASP A 240 18.57 9.62 10.15
CA ASP A 240 19.70 9.02 9.45
C ASP A 240 20.54 10.04 8.66
N ALA A 241 20.04 11.26 8.48
CA ALA A 241 20.74 12.31 7.75
C ALA A 241 21.92 12.90 8.55
N GLY A 242 21.96 12.74 9.87
CA GLY A 242 23.02 13.19 10.76
C GLY A 242 24.19 12.22 10.90
N GLN A 243 24.09 10.98 10.43
CA GLN A 243 25.13 9.95 10.53
C GLN A 243 25.98 9.86 9.26
N LEU A 244 26.44 11.02 8.77
CA LEU A 244 27.44 11.09 7.70
C LEU A 244 28.83 11.17 8.31
N GLY A 245 29.51 10.03 8.29
CA GLY A 245 30.95 9.99 8.12
C GLY A 245 31.81 10.23 9.34
N LEU A 246 32.06 9.17 10.06
CA LEU A 246 33.38 8.89 10.62
C LEU A 246 33.84 7.55 10.00
N LEU A 247 34.46 7.64 8.84
CA LEU A 247 35.45 6.70 8.32
C LEU A 247 36.41 7.50 7.43
#